data_c788b7a2e5992ee59aba91d475449073
#
_entry.id   c788b7a2e5992ee59aba91d475449073
#
_cell.length_a   1.000
_cell.length_b   1.000
_cell.length_c   1.000
_cell.angle_alpha   90.00
_cell.angle_beta   90.00
_cell.angle_gamma   90.00
#
_symmetry.space_group_name_H-M   'P 1'
#
loop_
_entity.id
_entity.type
_entity.pdbx_description
1 polymer ?
#
loop_
_entity_poly.entity_id
_entity_poly.type
_entity_poly.pdbx_seq_one_letter_code
_entity_poly.pdbx_strand_id
1 'polypeptide(L)'
;MVLLAFQNTNGGLPTSMRREAGDIRDIWSRFTTGVAVITTIEGGPDVAAGGSSELSPLTSVHGMTANALCSVSLDPPLLLLSVGVGRRSKKLIEDKNRFGVNFLNTMQLDVAVNFSTSDPRLHQSKGLDYWYTELGTPMIAGSLAYIDCRVVNHFEVADHVIFIAEAEQFELGRGEPLVYYERGYTGLDRRDD
;
A
#
# COMPACT_ATOMS: atom_id res chain seq x y z
N MET A 1 -4.27 10.31 -26.82
CA MET A 1 -3.87 8.90 -27.07
C MET A 1 -2.40 8.93 -27.47
N VAL A 2 -1.49 8.82 -26.51
CA VAL A 2 -0.04 8.73 -26.79
C VAL A 2 0.40 7.35 -26.36
N LEU A 3 0.55 6.48 -27.36
CA LEU A 3 1.13 5.15 -27.23
C LEU A 3 2.66 5.35 -27.26
N LEU A 4 3.31 5.44 -26.09
CA LEU A 4 4.77 5.36 -26.01
C LEU A 4 5.18 3.91 -26.20
N ALA A 5 5.56 3.58 -27.44
CA ALA A 5 6.28 2.36 -27.73
C ALA A 5 7.65 2.41 -27.07
N PHE A 6 7.88 1.59 -26.06
CA PHE A 6 9.21 1.32 -25.55
C PHE A 6 9.99 0.54 -26.64
N GLN A 7 10.76 1.27 -27.43
CA GLN A 7 11.80 0.64 -28.26
C GLN A 7 12.92 0.18 -27.34
N ASN A 8 13.07 -1.12 -27.24
CA ASN A 8 14.17 -1.78 -26.55
C ASN A 8 15.49 -1.49 -27.31
N THR A 9 16.18 -0.41 -26.93
CA THR A 9 17.55 -0.18 -27.42
C THR A 9 18.46 -1.06 -26.59
N ASN A 10 18.94 -2.15 -27.19
CA ASN A 10 19.98 -3.05 -26.67
C ASN A 10 21.33 -2.32 -26.48
N GLY A 11 21.38 -1.36 -25.59
CA GLY A 11 22.58 -0.75 -25.05
C GLY A 11 22.97 -1.50 -23.76
N GLY A 12 23.61 -2.66 -23.89
CA GLY A 12 24.15 -3.37 -22.73
C GLY A 12 25.13 -2.47 -21.98
N LEU A 13 24.98 -2.36 -20.65
CA LEU A 13 25.96 -1.70 -19.79
C LEU A 13 27.36 -2.29 -20.02
N PRO A 14 28.43 -1.47 -19.98
CA PRO A 14 29.79 -1.93 -20.14
C PRO A 14 30.11 -3.08 -19.19
N THR A 15 30.81 -4.10 -19.66
CA THR A 15 31.16 -5.32 -18.90
C THR A 15 31.89 -5.01 -17.59
N SER A 16 32.56 -3.85 -17.51
CA SER A 16 33.25 -3.36 -16.31
C SER A 16 32.34 -2.94 -15.19
N MET A 17 31.02 -2.72 -15.44
CA MET A 17 30.01 -2.45 -14.44
C MET A 17 29.27 -3.70 -13.93
N ARG A 18 29.57 -4.87 -14.49
CA ARG A 18 29.16 -6.17 -13.95
C ARG A 18 30.07 -6.58 -12.79
N ARG A 19 30.22 -5.73 -11.79
CA ARG A 19 30.66 -6.22 -10.48
C ARG A 19 29.59 -7.20 -10.01
N GLU A 20 30.04 -8.27 -9.31
CA GLU A 20 29.16 -9.26 -8.68
C GLU A 20 27.92 -8.54 -8.17
N ALA A 21 26.83 -8.68 -8.92
CA ALA A 21 25.64 -7.89 -8.69
C ALA A 21 25.08 -8.38 -7.36
N GLY A 22 25.22 -7.57 -6.33
CA GLY A 22 24.40 -7.70 -5.15
C GLY A 22 22.93 -7.83 -5.60
N ASP A 23 22.14 -8.59 -4.87
CA ASP A 23 20.71 -8.71 -5.16
C ASP A 23 20.14 -7.30 -5.37
N ILE A 24 19.38 -7.06 -6.44
CA ILE A 24 18.74 -5.77 -6.71
C ILE A 24 17.97 -5.26 -5.48
N ARG A 25 17.50 -6.18 -4.63
CA ARG A 25 16.89 -5.88 -3.35
C ARG A 25 17.81 -5.15 -2.38
N ASP A 26 19.14 -5.33 -2.48
CA ASP A 26 20.12 -4.59 -1.66
C ASP A 26 20.18 -3.11 -2.09
N ILE A 27 20.05 -2.86 -3.41
CA ILE A 27 19.97 -1.51 -3.93
C ILE A 27 18.66 -0.83 -3.46
N TRP A 28 17.52 -1.50 -3.65
CA TRP A 28 16.23 -0.96 -3.22
C TRP A 28 16.13 -0.77 -1.71
N SER A 29 16.84 -1.57 -0.90
CA SER A 29 16.85 -1.39 0.55
C SER A 29 17.47 -0.06 1.00
N ARG A 30 18.25 0.59 0.13
CA ARG A 30 18.86 1.91 0.38
C ARG A 30 17.92 3.06 0.02
N PHE A 31 16.84 2.80 -0.68
CA PHE A 31 15.84 3.80 -0.99
C PHE A 31 14.85 3.90 0.18
N THR A 32 15.06 4.91 1.01
CA THR A 32 14.22 5.17 2.20
C THR A 32 12.80 5.52 1.79
N THR A 33 11.83 4.84 2.39
CA THR A 33 10.40 5.10 2.14
C THR A 33 9.63 5.22 3.45
N GLY A 34 8.44 5.82 3.40
CA GLY A 34 7.42 5.62 4.41
C GLY A 34 6.88 4.19 4.38
N VAL A 35 6.06 3.86 5.36
CA VAL A 35 5.39 2.56 5.49
C VAL A 35 3.89 2.79 5.49
N ALA A 36 3.18 2.04 4.67
CA ALA A 36 1.72 2.03 4.66
C ALA A 36 1.16 0.62 4.86
N VAL A 37 -0.06 0.54 5.35
CA VAL A 37 -0.88 -0.67 5.24
C VAL A 37 -2.01 -0.39 4.28
N ILE A 38 -2.11 -1.23 3.25
CA ILE A 38 -3.23 -1.26 2.32
C ILE A 38 -4.32 -2.12 2.92
N THR A 39 -5.51 -1.56 3.09
CA THR A 39 -6.65 -2.26 3.69
C THR A 39 -7.76 -2.46 2.66
N THR A 40 -8.46 -3.58 2.75
CA THR A 40 -9.65 -3.87 1.95
C THR A 40 -10.54 -4.84 2.70
N ILE A 41 -11.80 -4.93 2.29
CA ILE A 41 -12.76 -5.87 2.88
C ILE A 41 -12.61 -7.23 2.22
N GLU A 42 -12.61 -8.27 3.06
CA GLU A 42 -12.68 -9.63 2.65
C GLU A 42 -14.02 -10.26 3.07
N GLY A 43 -14.73 -10.86 2.10
CA GLY A 43 -16.06 -11.44 2.34
C GLY A 43 -17.15 -10.39 2.52
N GLY A 44 -18.37 -10.84 2.76
CA GLY A 44 -19.55 -10.00 2.91
C GLY A 44 -20.09 -9.42 1.59
N PRO A 45 -21.35 -8.98 1.56
CA PRO A 45 -21.86 -8.14 0.49
C PRO A 45 -21.09 -6.80 0.50
N ASP A 46 -20.99 -6.16 -0.65
CA ASP A 46 -20.46 -4.80 -0.74
C ASP A 46 -21.22 -3.93 0.27
N VAL A 47 -20.50 -3.26 1.16
CA VAL A 47 -21.11 -2.35 2.12
C VAL A 47 -21.76 -1.24 1.31
N ALA A 48 -23.09 -1.30 1.19
CA ALA A 48 -23.83 -0.23 0.54
C ALA A 48 -23.59 1.06 1.31
N ALA A 49 -23.27 2.14 0.60
CA ALA A 49 -23.12 3.47 1.15
C ALA A 49 -24.36 3.81 1.99
N GLY A 50 -24.21 3.84 3.31
CA GLY A 50 -25.32 4.06 4.24
C GLY A 50 -25.02 3.52 5.64
N GLY A 51 -24.00 4.03 6.25
CA GLY A 51 -23.83 4.27 7.68
C GLY A 51 -24.46 3.32 8.71
N SER A 52 -24.21 2.01 8.66
CA SER A 52 -24.33 1.18 9.84
C SER A 52 -23.00 0.53 10.16
N SER A 53 -22.45 0.80 11.34
CA SER A 53 -21.16 0.33 11.84
C SER A 53 -21.10 -1.17 12.14
N GLU A 54 -22.09 -1.94 11.78
CA GLU A 54 -22.14 -3.38 11.99
C GLU A 54 -21.84 -4.13 10.69
N LEU A 55 -20.57 -4.48 10.51
CA LEU A 55 -20.17 -5.43 9.50
C LEU A 55 -20.82 -6.79 9.78
N SER A 56 -21.26 -7.48 8.73
CA SER A 56 -21.67 -8.88 8.85
C SER A 56 -20.58 -9.69 9.57
N PRO A 57 -20.94 -10.66 10.44
CA PRO A 57 -19.97 -11.55 11.09
C PRO A 57 -19.03 -12.28 10.13
N LEU A 58 -19.34 -12.29 8.84
CA LEU A 58 -18.55 -12.91 7.77
C LEU A 58 -17.59 -11.93 7.06
N THR A 59 -17.60 -10.66 7.46
CA THR A 59 -16.73 -9.64 6.87
C THR A 59 -15.48 -9.51 7.72
N SER A 60 -14.30 -9.61 7.09
CA SER A 60 -13.02 -9.38 7.74
C SER A 60 -12.21 -8.32 7.00
N VAL A 61 -11.36 -7.61 7.73
CA VAL A 61 -10.41 -6.67 7.14
C VAL A 61 -9.17 -7.45 6.70
N HIS A 62 -8.81 -7.31 5.43
CA HIS A 62 -7.52 -7.75 4.91
C HIS A 62 -6.57 -6.56 4.89
N GLY A 63 -5.33 -6.78 5.33
CA GLY A 63 -4.26 -5.79 5.30
C GLY A 63 -3.01 -6.31 4.60
N MET A 64 -2.24 -5.40 4.01
CA MET A 64 -0.93 -5.68 3.42
C MET A 64 0.00 -4.50 3.66
N THR A 65 1.13 -4.74 4.31
CA THR A 65 2.18 -3.71 4.44
C THR A 65 2.82 -3.46 3.09
N ALA A 66 2.92 -2.20 2.72
CA ALA A 66 3.45 -1.76 1.44
C ALA A 66 4.26 -0.48 1.59
N ASN A 67 5.27 -0.34 0.74
CA ASN A 67 6.03 0.88 0.50
C ASN A 67 6.12 1.23 -0.99
N ALA A 68 5.57 0.39 -1.85
CA ALA A 68 5.53 0.59 -3.29
C ALA A 68 4.34 1.47 -3.71
N LEU A 69 4.32 2.70 -3.19
CA LEU A 69 3.32 3.74 -3.40
C LEU A 69 3.97 4.98 -4.01
N CYS A 70 3.25 5.66 -4.89
CA CYS A 70 3.70 6.92 -5.48
C CYS A 70 2.51 7.84 -5.77
N SER A 71 2.64 9.14 -5.45
CA SER A 71 1.73 10.16 -5.94
C SER A 71 1.93 10.33 -7.44
N VAL A 72 0.84 10.37 -8.21
CA VAL A 72 0.85 10.47 -9.68
C VAL A 72 0.36 11.82 -10.16
N SER A 73 -0.74 12.32 -9.58
CA SER A 73 -1.36 13.60 -9.96
C SER A 73 -2.05 14.21 -8.75
N LEU A 74 -2.20 15.53 -8.75
CA LEU A 74 -2.94 16.26 -7.73
C LEU A 74 -4.32 16.70 -8.24
N ASP A 75 -4.52 16.79 -9.56
CA ASP A 75 -5.78 17.12 -10.19
C ASP A 75 -5.97 16.32 -11.49
N PRO A 76 -6.81 15.26 -11.50
CA PRO A 76 -7.40 14.62 -10.33
C PRO A 76 -6.34 14.01 -9.40
N PRO A 77 -6.66 13.82 -8.09
CA PRO A 77 -5.70 13.27 -7.13
C PRO A 77 -5.52 11.77 -7.35
N LEU A 78 -4.44 11.40 -8.02
CA LEU A 78 -4.12 10.01 -8.38
C LEU A 78 -2.88 9.52 -7.64
N LEU A 79 -2.92 8.25 -7.27
CA LEU A 79 -1.76 7.53 -6.75
C LEU A 79 -1.56 6.19 -7.49
N LEU A 80 -0.34 5.68 -7.40
CA LEU A 80 0.05 4.36 -7.87
C LEU A 80 0.30 3.44 -6.67
N LEU A 81 -0.18 2.20 -6.76
CA LEU A 81 0.14 1.10 -5.87
C LEU A 81 0.63 -0.09 -6.69
N SER A 82 1.80 -0.64 -6.35
CA SER A 82 2.33 -1.86 -6.96
C SER A 82 2.12 -3.06 -6.05
N VAL A 83 1.50 -4.13 -6.57
CA VAL A 83 1.16 -5.35 -5.81
C VAL A 83 1.60 -6.57 -6.58
N GLY A 84 2.32 -7.51 -5.94
CA GLY A 84 2.71 -8.77 -6.56
C GLY A 84 1.51 -9.61 -7.02
N VAL A 85 1.57 -10.19 -8.22
CA VAL A 85 0.45 -10.97 -8.84
C VAL A 85 -0.03 -12.13 -7.97
N GLY A 86 0.86 -12.75 -7.18
CA GLY A 86 0.53 -13.84 -6.25
C GLY A 86 -0.05 -13.40 -4.91
N ARG A 87 -0.23 -12.11 -4.67
CA ARG A 87 -0.75 -11.61 -3.40
C ARG A 87 -2.27 -11.67 -3.35
N ARG A 88 -2.81 -12.06 -2.19
CA ARG A 88 -4.26 -12.04 -1.93
C ARG A 88 -4.86 -10.63 -2.10
N SER A 89 -4.11 -9.61 -1.67
CA SER A 89 -4.50 -8.20 -1.81
C SER A 89 -4.83 -7.82 -3.25
N LYS A 90 -4.07 -8.34 -4.25
CA LYS A 90 -4.32 -8.11 -5.68
C LYS A 90 -5.75 -8.46 -6.03
N LYS A 91 -6.15 -9.71 -5.73
CA LYS A 91 -7.51 -10.20 -6.04
C LYS A 91 -8.59 -9.39 -5.32
N LEU A 92 -8.39 -9.11 -4.02
CA LEU A 92 -9.38 -8.37 -3.24
C LEU A 92 -9.56 -6.93 -3.73
N ILE A 93 -8.47 -6.25 -4.12
CA ILE A 93 -8.52 -4.91 -4.69
C ILE A 93 -9.26 -4.91 -6.04
N GLU A 94 -9.00 -5.91 -6.89
CA GLU A 94 -9.71 -6.06 -8.17
C GLU A 94 -11.20 -6.34 -7.97
N ASP A 95 -11.55 -7.25 -7.05
CA ASP A 95 -12.93 -7.63 -6.77
C ASP A 95 -13.74 -6.44 -6.18
N LYS A 96 -13.11 -5.63 -5.32
CA LYS A 96 -13.76 -4.50 -4.63
C LYS A 96 -13.63 -3.18 -5.39
N ASN A 97 -12.70 -3.09 -6.32
CA ASN A 97 -12.34 -1.87 -7.04
C ASN A 97 -11.99 -0.69 -6.11
N ARG A 98 -11.58 -1.00 -4.87
CA ARG A 98 -11.36 -0.03 -3.79
C ARG A 98 -10.37 -0.57 -2.75
N PHE A 99 -9.59 0.35 -2.17
CA PHE A 99 -8.70 0.05 -1.04
C PHE A 99 -8.43 1.30 -0.20
N GLY A 100 -8.11 1.08 1.07
CA GLY A 100 -7.61 2.12 1.97
C GLY A 100 -6.09 2.14 1.99
N VAL A 101 -5.51 3.34 2.08
CA VAL A 101 -4.09 3.55 2.38
C VAL A 101 -3.98 4.15 3.77
N ASN A 102 -3.26 3.48 4.67
CA ASN A 102 -3.01 3.93 6.03
C ASN A 102 -1.51 4.16 6.18
N PHE A 103 -1.05 5.43 6.20
CA PHE A 103 0.35 5.74 6.48
C PHE A 103 0.63 5.54 7.96
N LEU A 104 1.59 4.68 8.28
CA LEU A 104 1.85 4.31 9.67
C LEU A 104 2.77 5.32 10.36
N ASN A 105 2.55 5.50 11.66
CA ASN A 105 3.46 6.21 12.53
C ASN A 105 4.37 5.25 13.33
N THR A 106 5.35 5.80 14.04
CA THR A 106 6.34 5.02 14.80
C THR A 106 5.75 4.14 15.91
N MET A 107 4.53 4.45 16.40
CA MET A 107 3.84 3.64 17.40
C MET A 107 3.13 2.41 16.81
N GLN A 108 3.12 2.29 15.49
CA GLN A 108 2.42 1.22 14.75
C GLN A 108 3.39 0.23 14.10
N LEU A 109 4.58 0.05 14.66
CA LEU A 109 5.56 -0.92 14.19
C LEU A 109 5.00 -2.35 14.17
N ASP A 110 4.28 -2.75 15.20
CA ASP A 110 3.62 -4.05 15.31
C ASP A 110 2.56 -4.25 14.21
N VAL A 111 1.83 -3.22 13.85
CA VAL A 111 0.89 -3.23 12.73
C VAL A 111 1.62 -3.48 11.40
N ALA A 112 2.74 -2.77 11.17
CA ALA A 112 3.57 -2.96 9.98
C ALA A 112 4.08 -4.40 9.87
N VAL A 113 4.61 -4.95 10.96
CA VAL A 113 5.14 -6.33 11.03
C VAL A 113 4.02 -7.34 10.81
N ASN A 114 2.87 -7.16 11.47
CA ASN A 114 1.71 -8.05 11.36
C ASN A 114 1.24 -8.23 9.90
N PHE A 115 1.15 -7.14 9.13
CA PHE A 115 0.68 -7.19 7.75
C PHE A 115 1.79 -7.38 6.70
N SER A 116 3.06 -7.49 7.11
CA SER A 116 4.18 -7.78 6.20
C SER A 116 4.30 -9.25 5.83
N THR A 117 3.76 -10.16 6.66
CA THR A 117 3.80 -11.60 6.42
C THR A 117 2.83 -12.02 5.31
N SER A 118 3.20 -13.06 4.56
CA SER A 118 2.30 -13.71 3.60
C SER A 118 1.52 -14.87 4.19
N ASP A 119 1.79 -15.27 5.45
CA ASP A 119 1.05 -16.33 6.12
C ASP A 119 -0.26 -15.80 6.71
N PRO A 120 -1.42 -16.21 6.14
CA PRO A 120 -2.73 -15.70 6.60
C PRO A 120 -3.03 -16.05 8.08
N ARG A 121 -2.36 -17.07 8.64
CA ARG A 121 -2.55 -17.47 10.04
C ARG A 121 -1.91 -16.48 11.01
N LEU A 122 -0.93 -15.71 10.52
CA LEU A 122 -0.23 -14.69 11.27
C LEU A 122 -0.85 -13.30 11.07
N HIS A 123 -1.74 -13.13 10.07
CA HIS A 123 -2.51 -11.91 9.87
C HIS A 123 -3.58 -11.78 10.97
N GLN A 124 -3.25 -11.08 12.03
CA GLN A 124 -4.20 -10.82 13.10
C GLN A 124 -4.83 -9.44 12.90
N SER A 125 -5.94 -9.40 12.16
CA SER A 125 -6.82 -8.21 12.18
C SER A 125 -7.58 -8.08 13.50
N LYS A 126 -7.56 -9.13 14.32
CA LYS A 126 -8.19 -9.15 15.65
C LYS A 126 -7.36 -8.34 16.64
N GLY A 127 -8.00 -7.37 17.28
CA GLY A 127 -7.38 -6.51 18.30
C GLY A 127 -6.81 -5.21 17.75
N LEU A 128 -6.92 -4.94 16.44
CA LEU A 128 -6.69 -3.64 15.88
C LEU A 128 -8.01 -2.85 15.81
N ASP A 129 -7.93 -1.58 16.18
CA ASP A 129 -9.07 -0.68 16.04
C ASP A 129 -9.18 -0.19 14.60
N TYR A 130 -10.35 -0.39 14.01
CA TYR A 130 -10.69 0.06 12.68
C TYR A 130 -11.86 1.03 12.74
N TRP A 131 -11.84 1.98 11.83
CA TRP A 131 -13.04 2.75 11.48
C TRP A 131 -13.27 2.60 9.96
N TYR A 132 -14.46 3.01 9.51
CA TYR A 132 -14.85 2.86 8.11
C TYR A 132 -15.20 4.22 7.54
N THR A 133 -14.73 4.49 6.33
CA THR A 133 -15.13 5.67 5.58
C THR A 133 -16.63 5.59 5.23
N GLU A 134 -17.20 6.71 4.78
CA GLU A 134 -18.58 6.72 4.27
C GLU A 134 -18.77 5.77 3.08
N LEU A 135 -17.70 5.44 2.38
CA LEU A 135 -17.67 4.50 1.25
C LEU A 135 -17.41 3.05 1.69
N GLY A 136 -17.32 2.81 3.00
CA GLY A 136 -17.17 1.48 3.59
C GLY A 136 -15.75 0.91 3.56
N THR A 137 -14.74 1.72 3.27
CA THR A 137 -13.35 1.28 3.27
C THR A 137 -12.80 1.26 4.70
N PRO A 138 -12.20 0.13 5.16
CA PRO A 138 -11.63 0.05 6.50
C PRO A 138 -10.34 0.86 6.61
N MET A 139 -10.21 1.63 7.69
CA MET A 139 -9.01 2.38 8.04
C MET A 139 -8.50 1.98 9.41
N ILE A 140 -7.18 1.92 9.60
CA ILE A 140 -6.54 1.54 10.86
C ILE A 140 -6.46 2.78 11.76
N ALA A 141 -7.13 2.75 12.91
CA ALA A 141 -7.13 3.88 13.83
C ALA A 141 -5.71 4.28 14.27
N GLY A 142 -5.50 5.57 14.46
CA GLY A 142 -4.23 6.14 14.90
C GLY A 142 -3.15 6.28 13.84
N SER A 143 -3.41 6.00 12.57
CA SER A 143 -2.43 6.18 11.48
C SER A 143 -2.12 7.67 11.24
N LEU A 144 -0.96 7.94 10.62
CA LEU A 144 -0.45 9.27 10.35
C LEU A 144 -1.27 10.04 9.30
N ALA A 145 -1.83 9.31 8.34
CA ALA A 145 -2.77 9.82 7.35
C ALA A 145 -3.52 8.66 6.69
N TYR A 146 -4.65 8.98 6.08
CA TYR A 146 -5.57 8.03 5.46
C TYR A 146 -5.97 8.48 4.07
N ILE A 147 -6.09 7.53 3.14
CA ILE A 147 -6.65 7.79 1.81
C ILE A 147 -7.59 6.64 1.45
N ASP A 148 -8.83 6.95 1.13
CA ASP A 148 -9.76 6.02 0.51
C ASP A 148 -9.65 6.13 -1.01
N CYS A 149 -9.33 5.03 -1.65
CA CYS A 149 -8.95 4.98 -3.03
C CYS A 149 -9.91 4.14 -3.87
N ARG A 150 -10.40 4.71 -4.96
CA ARG A 150 -11.10 3.98 -6.02
C ARG A 150 -10.12 3.67 -7.16
N VAL A 151 -10.03 2.41 -7.55
CA VAL A 151 -9.20 2.01 -8.71
C VAL A 151 -9.79 2.58 -9.98
N VAL A 152 -8.99 3.31 -10.75
CA VAL A 152 -9.39 3.88 -12.05
C VAL A 152 -8.77 3.13 -13.22
N ASN A 153 -7.63 2.48 -13.00
CA ASN A 153 -6.98 1.63 -13.99
C ASN A 153 -6.03 0.65 -13.31
N HIS A 154 -5.76 -0.48 -13.95
CA HIS A 154 -4.69 -1.39 -13.53
C HIS A 154 -4.14 -2.16 -14.74
N PHE A 155 -2.89 -2.60 -14.63
CA PHE A 155 -2.23 -3.39 -15.67
C PHE A 155 -1.10 -4.24 -15.07
N GLU A 156 -0.90 -5.42 -15.64
CA GLU A 156 0.18 -6.33 -15.21
C GLU A 156 1.52 -5.91 -15.82
N VAL A 157 2.54 -5.90 -14.98
CA VAL A 157 3.92 -5.66 -15.38
C VAL A 157 4.81 -6.71 -14.72
N ALA A 158 5.30 -7.67 -15.49
CA ALA A 158 6.11 -8.79 -15.01
C ALA A 158 5.41 -9.56 -13.88
N ASP A 159 5.95 -9.55 -12.67
CA ASP A 159 5.43 -10.26 -11.50
C ASP A 159 4.57 -9.36 -10.58
N HIS A 160 4.19 -8.16 -11.05
CA HIS A 160 3.37 -7.20 -10.32
C HIS A 160 2.18 -6.70 -11.14
N VAL A 161 1.17 -6.21 -10.44
CA VAL A 161 0.08 -5.36 -10.97
C VAL A 161 0.28 -3.96 -10.46
N ILE A 162 0.19 -3.00 -11.37
CA ILE A 162 0.19 -1.58 -11.07
C ILE A 162 -1.27 -1.12 -11.04
N PHE A 163 -1.74 -0.68 -9.89
CA PHE A 163 -3.03 -0.03 -9.73
C PHE A 163 -2.84 1.49 -9.78
N ILE A 164 -3.62 2.16 -10.60
CA ILE A 164 -3.80 3.62 -10.56
C ILE A 164 -5.15 3.86 -9.89
N ALA A 165 -5.14 4.63 -8.82
CA ALA A 165 -6.34 4.88 -8.03
C ALA A 165 -6.51 6.37 -7.75
N GLU A 166 -7.76 6.80 -7.72
CA GLU A 166 -8.17 8.15 -7.34
C GLU A 166 -8.45 8.21 -5.85
N ALA A 167 -7.88 9.21 -5.18
CA ALA A 167 -8.14 9.51 -3.78
C ALA A 167 -9.50 10.21 -3.66
N GLU A 168 -10.53 9.49 -3.20
CA GLU A 168 -11.89 10.04 -3.07
C GLU A 168 -12.14 10.68 -1.69
N GLN A 169 -11.53 10.12 -0.64
CA GLN A 169 -11.55 10.69 0.71
C GLN A 169 -10.16 10.60 1.33
N PHE A 170 -9.75 11.58 2.09
CA PHE A 170 -8.46 11.57 2.78
C PHE A 170 -8.50 12.43 4.04
N GLU A 171 -7.71 12.02 5.03
CA GLU A 171 -7.64 12.68 6.34
C GLU A 171 -6.21 12.64 6.88
N LEU A 172 -5.82 13.69 7.60
CA LEU A 172 -4.56 13.75 8.34
C LEU A 172 -4.74 13.26 9.77
N GLY A 173 -3.93 12.31 10.18
CA GLY A 173 -3.76 11.91 11.57
C GLY A 173 -2.62 12.66 12.25
N ARG A 174 -2.02 12.05 13.27
CA ARG A 174 -0.93 12.64 14.07
C ARG A 174 0.17 11.63 14.35
N GLY A 175 1.38 12.12 14.59
CA GLY A 175 2.53 11.30 15.00
C GLY A 175 3.76 11.53 14.12
N GLU A 176 4.82 10.75 14.38
CA GLU A 176 6.04 10.74 13.61
C GLU A 176 6.02 9.57 12.63
N PRO A 177 6.49 9.73 11.38
CA PRO A 177 6.34 8.69 10.36
C PRO A 177 7.19 7.45 10.67
N LEU A 178 6.61 6.27 10.46
CA LEU A 178 7.36 5.02 10.40
C LEU A 178 8.09 4.96 9.06
N VAL A 179 9.39 4.69 9.11
CA VAL A 179 10.29 4.68 7.96
C VAL A 179 10.83 3.27 7.75
N TYR A 180 10.95 2.86 6.48
CA TYR A 180 11.61 1.61 6.08
C TYR A 180 12.93 1.93 5.39
N TYR A 181 14.02 1.40 5.94
CA TYR A 181 15.37 1.56 5.44
C TYR A 181 16.22 0.34 5.78
N GLU A 182 17.09 -0.10 4.86
CA GLU A 182 17.99 -1.25 5.04
C GLU A 182 17.28 -2.51 5.58
N ARG A 183 16.07 -2.80 5.09
CA ARG A 183 15.23 -3.93 5.51
C ARG A 183 14.79 -3.87 6.97
N GLY A 184 14.86 -2.71 7.59
CA GLY A 184 14.42 -2.43 8.96
C GLY A 184 13.44 -1.27 9.04
N TYR A 185 12.80 -1.15 10.18
CA TYR A 185 11.91 -0.04 10.49
C TYR A 185 12.62 0.94 11.43
N THR A 186 12.42 2.24 11.23
CA THR A 186 12.98 3.30 12.05
C THR A 186 12.05 4.51 12.07
N GLY A 187 12.36 5.52 12.89
CA GLY A 187 11.76 6.85 12.84
C GLY A 187 12.68 7.85 12.13
N LEU A 188 12.19 9.07 11.97
CA LEU A 188 13.01 10.20 11.54
C LEU A 188 13.60 10.91 12.76
N ASP A 189 14.90 11.17 12.72
CA ASP A 189 15.54 12.13 13.61
C ASP A 189 15.46 13.50 12.94
N ARG A 190 14.51 14.34 13.37
CA ARG A 190 14.39 15.71 12.87
C ARG A 190 15.49 16.53 13.48
N ARG A 191 16.39 17.04 12.66
CA ARG A 191 17.30 18.10 13.08
C ARG A 191 16.46 19.37 13.20
N ASP A 192 16.45 19.95 14.39
CA ASP A 192 15.92 21.30 14.60
C ASP A 192 16.86 22.25 13.87
N ASP A 193 16.38 22.86 12.77
CA ASP A 193 17.06 23.95 12.06
C ASP A 193 16.79 25.29 12.76
#